data_519ad0047af317e9e9e0da0bafa41b71
#
_entry.id   519ad0047af317e9e9e0da0bafa41b71
#
_cell.length_a   1.000
_cell.length_b   1.000
_cell.length_c   1.000
_cell.angle_alpha   90.00
_cell.angle_beta   90.00
_cell.angle_gamma   90.00
#
_symmetry.space_group_name_H-M   'P 1'
#
loop_
_entity.id
_entity.type
_entity.pdbx_description
1 polymer ?
#
loop_
_entity_poly.entity_id
_entity_poly.type
_entity_poly.pdbx_seq_one_letter_code
_entity_poly.pdbx_strand_id
1 'polypeptide(L)'
;MRICIVGAGAIGGLLGARLALSGQGVTLVARGAHLAAIRRNGLKLVTADGAAHVARAIHATDSFAEAGRHDIVILALKAHQIAEVAAAIPGLMKKRAMIVTVQNGIPWWYFQKLGGPYRDRRLESLDPGGRIAAHIDADRIVGCIAYPACEIGEPGVIRHVEGNRFPVGELEWPESHRTDMLAALLTEAGFKSFVLDDIRSEIWLKAWGNLTFNPVSALTHSTLEDICRFPPTRNLAE
;
A
#
# COMPACT_ATOMS: atom_id res chain seq x y z
N MET A 1 -13.42 -12.17 -3.92
CA MET A 1 -13.69 -11.25 -2.78
C MET A 1 -14.02 -9.85 -3.30
N ARG A 2 -14.64 -8.98 -2.50
CA ARG A 2 -14.82 -7.57 -2.84
C ARG A 2 -13.74 -6.73 -2.15
N ILE A 3 -12.95 -6.00 -2.93
CA ILE A 3 -11.77 -5.27 -2.48
C ILE A 3 -11.94 -3.80 -2.86
N CYS A 4 -11.82 -2.89 -1.91
CA CYS A 4 -11.74 -1.46 -2.17
C CYS A 4 -10.29 -1.00 -2.01
N ILE A 5 -9.77 -0.28 -3.00
CA ILE A 5 -8.46 0.35 -2.91
C ILE A 5 -8.68 1.86 -2.88
N VAL A 6 -8.33 2.46 -1.75
CA VAL A 6 -8.40 3.90 -1.54
C VAL A 6 -7.07 4.51 -1.97
N GLY A 7 -7.10 5.20 -3.11
CA GLY A 7 -5.92 5.73 -3.78
C GLY A 7 -5.44 4.87 -4.94
N ALA A 8 -5.83 5.25 -6.16
CA ALA A 8 -5.39 4.59 -7.40
C ALA A 8 -4.07 5.18 -7.94
N GLY A 9 -3.14 5.50 -7.03
CA GLY A 9 -1.76 5.89 -7.38
C GLY A 9 -0.98 4.72 -7.99
N ALA A 10 0.33 4.86 -8.14
CA ALA A 10 1.17 3.83 -8.74
C ALA A 10 1.02 2.46 -8.04
N ILE A 11 1.16 2.40 -6.72
CA ILE A 11 1.02 1.16 -5.95
C ILE A 11 -0.43 0.68 -5.91
N GLY A 12 -1.39 1.56 -5.60
CA GLY A 12 -2.81 1.18 -5.55
C GLY A 12 -3.35 0.75 -6.92
N GLY A 13 -2.89 1.40 -7.99
CA GLY A 13 -3.21 1.01 -9.36
C GLY A 13 -2.60 -0.34 -9.75
N LEU A 14 -1.35 -0.62 -9.37
CA LEU A 14 -0.72 -1.92 -9.59
C LEU A 14 -1.49 -3.04 -8.89
N LEU A 15 -1.79 -2.86 -7.58
CA LEU A 15 -2.60 -3.81 -6.81
C LEU A 15 -4.00 -4.00 -7.45
N GLY A 16 -4.66 -2.90 -7.79
CA GLY A 16 -5.99 -2.93 -8.39
C GLY A 16 -6.05 -3.64 -9.73
N ALA A 17 -5.09 -3.37 -10.60
CA ALA A 17 -5.01 -4.04 -11.91
C ALA A 17 -4.78 -5.54 -11.77
N ARG A 18 -3.79 -5.95 -10.97
CA ARG A 18 -3.45 -7.36 -10.75
C ARG A 18 -4.59 -8.14 -10.10
N LEU A 19 -5.19 -7.59 -9.04
CA LEU A 19 -6.33 -8.21 -8.35
C LEU A 19 -7.55 -8.34 -9.26
N ALA A 20 -7.85 -7.34 -10.09
CA ALA A 20 -8.95 -7.44 -11.05
C ALA A 20 -8.67 -8.46 -12.15
N LEU A 21 -7.44 -8.52 -12.65
CA LEU A 21 -7.02 -9.50 -13.66
C LEU A 21 -7.02 -10.95 -13.12
N SER A 22 -6.85 -11.14 -11.80
CA SER A 22 -7.02 -12.44 -11.12
C SER A 22 -8.48 -12.78 -10.79
N GLY A 23 -9.46 -11.97 -11.24
CA GLY A 23 -10.88 -12.25 -11.07
C GLY A 23 -11.49 -11.73 -9.77
N GLN A 24 -10.81 -10.87 -9.03
CA GLN A 24 -11.38 -10.25 -7.83
C GLN A 24 -12.28 -9.06 -8.16
N GLY A 25 -13.32 -8.86 -7.36
CA GLY A 25 -14.20 -7.69 -7.48
C GLY A 25 -13.53 -6.44 -6.91
N VAL A 26 -12.93 -5.60 -7.78
CA VAL A 26 -12.14 -4.44 -7.37
C VAL A 26 -12.92 -3.14 -7.56
N THR A 27 -12.94 -2.34 -6.50
CA THR A 27 -13.36 -0.93 -6.52
C THR A 27 -12.15 -0.04 -6.27
N LEU A 28 -11.90 0.93 -7.15
CA LEU A 28 -10.85 1.94 -7.00
C LEU A 28 -11.45 3.28 -6.62
N VAL A 29 -11.02 3.84 -5.49
CA VAL A 29 -11.29 5.24 -5.17
C VAL A 29 -10.16 6.09 -5.78
N ALA A 30 -10.50 6.84 -6.84
CA ALA A 30 -9.60 7.65 -7.63
C ALA A 30 -10.21 9.02 -7.92
N ARG A 31 -9.45 9.95 -8.48
CA ARG A 31 -9.95 11.29 -8.79
C ARG A 31 -9.34 11.86 -10.08
N GLY A 32 -9.96 12.92 -10.59
CA GLY A 32 -9.44 13.70 -11.72
C GLY A 32 -9.31 12.92 -13.02
N ALA A 33 -8.30 13.28 -13.82
CA ALA A 33 -8.06 12.70 -15.13
C ALA A 33 -7.79 11.18 -15.09
N HIS A 34 -7.16 10.70 -14.00
CA HIS A 34 -6.89 9.28 -13.81
C HIS A 34 -8.19 8.48 -13.65
N LEU A 35 -9.13 8.95 -12.82
CA LEU A 35 -10.46 8.36 -12.69
C LEU A 35 -11.21 8.34 -14.03
N ALA A 36 -11.25 9.48 -14.73
CA ALA A 36 -11.94 9.60 -16.01
C ALA A 36 -11.39 8.61 -17.05
N ALA A 37 -10.08 8.42 -17.10
CA ALA A 37 -9.42 7.47 -17.98
C ALA A 37 -9.76 6.02 -17.62
N ILE A 38 -9.72 5.65 -16.33
CA ILE A 38 -10.08 4.30 -15.86
C ILE A 38 -11.53 3.97 -16.19
N ARG A 39 -12.47 4.89 -15.94
CA ARG A 39 -13.90 4.70 -16.28
C ARG A 39 -14.12 4.45 -17.76
N ARG A 40 -13.40 5.15 -18.62
CA ARG A 40 -13.57 5.06 -20.09
C ARG A 40 -12.87 3.84 -20.70
N ASN A 41 -11.66 3.54 -20.27
CA ASN A 41 -10.76 2.60 -20.95
C ASN A 41 -10.42 1.35 -20.14
N GLY A 42 -10.77 1.31 -18.84
CA GLY A 42 -10.21 0.39 -17.86
C GLY A 42 -8.84 0.85 -17.35
N LEU A 43 -8.28 0.14 -16.40
CA LEU A 43 -6.93 0.39 -15.86
C LEU A 43 -5.90 -0.44 -16.65
N LYS A 44 -5.02 0.25 -17.36
CA LYS A 44 -3.93 -0.39 -18.12
C LYS A 44 -2.72 -0.59 -17.22
N LEU A 45 -2.19 -1.81 -17.20
CA LEU A 45 -0.93 -2.18 -16.56
C LEU A 45 0.09 -2.55 -17.64
N VAL A 46 1.21 -1.85 -17.65
CA VAL A 46 2.39 -2.21 -18.45
C VAL A 46 3.41 -2.84 -17.49
N THR A 47 3.75 -4.10 -17.72
CA THR A 47 4.68 -4.86 -16.87
C THR A 47 6.14 -4.59 -17.27
N ALA A 48 7.09 -4.95 -16.40
CA ALA A 48 8.51 -4.68 -16.60
C ALA A 48 9.09 -5.29 -17.90
N ASP A 49 8.50 -6.38 -18.37
CA ASP A 49 8.83 -7.03 -19.66
C ASP A 49 8.17 -6.33 -20.88
N GLY A 50 7.43 -5.24 -20.65
CA GLY A 50 6.74 -4.48 -21.68
C GLY A 50 5.35 -4.99 -22.07
N ALA A 51 4.90 -6.13 -21.51
CA ALA A 51 3.56 -6.63 -21.78
C ALA A 51 2.50 -5.68 -21.21
N ALA A 52 1.38 -5.52 -21.93
CA ALA A 52 0.31 -4.63 -21.56
C ALA A 52 -0.99 -5.40 -21.31
N HIS A 53 -1.60 -5.16 -20.16
CA HIS A 53 -2.87 -5.76 -19.73
C HIS A 53 -3.87 -4.66 -19.39
N VAL A 54 -5.16 -4.89 -19.66
CA VAL A 54 -6.20 -3.92 -19.32
C VAL A 54 -7.23 -4.58 -18.43
N ALA A 55 -7.28 -4.13 -17.18
CA ALA A 55 -8.29 -4.52 -16.21
C ALA A 55 -9.56 -3.67 -16.45
N ARG A 56 -10.57 -4.26 -17.12
CA ARG A 56 -11.84 -3.59 -17.44
C ARG A 56 -12.92 -3.82 -16.39
N ALA A 57 -12.86 -4.93 -15.66
CA ALA A 57 -13.83 -5.27 -14.61
C ALA A 57 -13.47 -4.57 -13.27
N ILE A 58 -13.29 -3.25 -13.34
CA ILE A 58 -13.00 -2.40 -12.17
C ILE A 58 -14.10 -1.35 -12.04
N HIS A 59 -14.69 -1.24 -10.86
CA HIS A 59 -15.52 -0.11 -10.50
C HIS A 59 -14.63 1.03 -10.03
N ALA A 60 -14.66 2.18 -10.69
CA ALA A 60 -13.86 3.35 -10.34
C ALA A 60 -14.74 4.53 -9.97
N THR A 61 -14.52 5.13 -8.80
CA THR A 61 -15.31 6.26 -8.29
C THR A 61 -14.47 7.20 -7.44
N ASP A 62 -14.90 8.45 -7.30
CA ASP A 62 -14.38 9.41 -6.33
C ASP A 62 -15.29 9.53 -5.09
N SER A 63 -16.44 8.86 -5.12
CA SER A 63 -17.42 8.86 -4.03
C SER A 63 -17.27 7.64 -3.13
N PHE A 64 -16.97 7.86 -1.85
CA PHE A 64 -16.94 6.80 -0.85
C PHE A 64 -18.32 6.14 -0.67
N ALA A 65 -19.41 6.89 -0.83
CA ALA A 65 -20.76 6.36 -0.73
C ALA A 65 -21.09 5.40 -1.88
N GLU A 66 -20.69 5.73 -3.12
CA GLU A 66 -20.89 4.88 -4.30
C GLU A 66 -19.98 3.64 -4.29
N ALA A 67 -18.81 3.73 -3.66
CA ALA A 67 -17.89 2.59 -3.56
C ALA A 67 -18.55 1.38 -2.88
N GLY A 68 -19.41 1.63 -1.90
CA GLY A 68 -20.12 0.57 -1.14
C GLY A 68 -19.21 -0.19 -0.16
N ARG A 69 -19.66 -1.37 0.31
CA ARG A 69 -18.96 -2.13 1.37
C ARG A 69 -18.19 -3.33 0.84
N HIS A 70 -16.99 -3.54 1.39
CA HIS A 70 -15.99 -4.50 0.93
C HIS A 70 -15.52 -5.44 2.05
N ASP A 71 -14.91 -6.55 1.65
CA ASP A 71 -14.28 -7.51 2.55
C ASP A 71 -12.87 -7.06 2.95
N ILE A 72 -12.19 -6.34 2.04
CA ILE A 72 -10.85 -5.79 2.23
C ILE A 72 -10.86 -4.35 1.77
N VAL A 73 -10.30 -3.44 2.58
CA VAL A 73 -10.05 -2.05 2.23
C VAL A 73 -8.54 -1.81 2.26
N ILE A 74 -7.94 -1.55 1.11
CA ILE A 74 -6.51 -1.28 0.98
C ILE A 74 -6.30 0.24 0.95
N LEU A 75 -5.54 0.76 1.91
CA LEU A 75 -5.15 2.17 1.95
C LEU A 75 -3.83 2.35 1.19
N ALA A 76 -3.92 2.80 -0.06
CA ALA A 76 -2.78 3.04 -0.95
C ALA A 76 -2.54 4.55 -1.19
N LEU A 77 -2.86 5.36 -0.19
CA LEU A 77 -2.61 6.80 -0.14
C LEU A 77 -1.22 7.09 0.47
N LYS A 78 -0.70 8.27 0.22
CA LYS A 78 0.45 8.77 1.00
C LYS A 78 0.03 9.02 2.45
N ALA A 79 0.96 8.82 3.40
CA ALA A 79 0.66 8.87 4.84
C ALA A 79 -0.11 10.14 5.27
N HIS A 80 0.29 11.31 4.76
CA HIS A 80 -0.36 12.60 5.09
C HIS A 80 -1.80 12.74 4.57
N GLN A 81 -2.24 11.91 3.62
CA GLN A 81 -3.58 11.95 3.05
C GLN A 81 -4.60 11.09 3.82
N ILE A 82 -4.14 10.19 4.71
CA ILE A 82 -5.01 9.23 5.38
C ILE A 82 -5.98 9.94 6.33
N ALA A 83 -5.50 10.95 7.07
CA ALA A 83 -6.32 11.70 8.01
C ALA A 83 -7.53 12.40 7.33
N GLU A 84 -7.40 12.78 6.07
CA GLU A 84 -8.48 13.42 5.30
C GLU A 84 -9.64 12.46 4.98
N VAL A 85 -9.34 11.17 4.85
CA VAL A 85 -10.31 10.14 4.46
C VAL A 85 -10.71 9.21 5.59
N ALA A 86 -10.04 9.27 6.73
CA ALA A 86 -10.20 8.31 7.84
C ALA A 86 -11.67 8.15 8.26
N ALA A 87 -12.42 9.25 8.37
CA ALA A 87 -13.83 9.24 8.75
C ALA A 87 -14.74 8.49 7.76
N ALA A 88 -14.33 8.37 6.49
CA ALA A 88 -15.11 7.67 5.46
C ALA A 88 -14.81 6.15 5.41
N ILE A 89 -13.66 5.71 5.94
CA ILE A 89 -13.21 4.32 5.86
C ILE A 89 -14.20 3.32 6.47
N PRO A 90 -14.81 3.56 7.65
CA PRO A 90 -15.80 2.62 8.21
C PRO A 90 -16.99 2.36 7.29
N GLY A 91 -17.40 3.34 6.47
CA GLY A 91 -18.46 3.20 5.47
C GLY A 91 -18.14 2.21 4.35
N LEU A 92 -16.86 1.99 4.06
CA LEU A 92 -16.39 1.05 3.06
C LEU A 92 -16.30 -0.39 3.57
N MET A 93 -16.51 -0.64 4.85
CA MET A 93 -16.23 -1.91 5.50
C MET A 93 -17.47 -2.75 5.75
N LYS A 94 -17.42 -4.03 5.42
CA LYS A 94 -18.33 -5.04 5.97
C LYS A 94 -17.99 -5.36 7.43
N LYS A 95 -18.88 -6.06 8.13
CA LYS A 95 -18.74 -6.37 9.56
C LYS A 95 -17.41 -7.05 9.92
N ARG A 96 -16.85 -7.89 9.05
CA ARG A 96 -15.59 -8.65 9.27
C ARG A 96 -14.46 -8.17 8.34
N ALA A 97 -14.59 -7.00 7.74
CA ALA A 97 -13.59 -6.48 6.82
C ALA A 97 -12.26 -6.19 7.53
N MET A 98 -11.16 -6.33 6.80
CA MET A 98 -9.84 -5.88 7.21
C MET A 98 -9.43 -4.61 6.46
N ILE A 99 -8.54 -3.86 7.06
CA ILE A 99 -7.87 -2.70 6.47
C ILE A 99 -6.42 -3.07 6.24
N VAL A 100 -5.96 -2.97 5.00
CA VAL A 100 -4.57 -3.24 4.62
C VAL A 100 -3.88 -1.91 4.36
N THR A 101 -2.77 -1.66 5.06
CA THR A 101 -2.00 -0.42 4.93
C THR A 101 -0.71 -0.68 4.15
N VAL A 102 -0.46 0.08 3.07
CA VAL A 102 0.69 -0.13 2.17
C VAL A 102 1.60 1.11 2.09
N GLN A 103 1.58 1.97 3.10
CA GLN A 103 2.38 3.19 3.15
C GLN A 103 3.87 2.87 3.40
N ASN A 104 4.74 3.69 2.80
CA ASN A 104 6.16 3.72 3.14
C ASN A 104 6.38 4.45 4.47
N GLY A 105 7.49 4.16 5.14
CA GLY A 105 7.89 4.77 6.41
C GLY A 105 7.18 4.16 7.60
N ILE A 106 7.28 4.84 8.74
CA ILE A 106 6.63 4.40 9.98
C ILE A 106 5.14 4.74 9.88
N PRO A 107 4.22 3.77 10.07
CA PRO A 107 2.78 4.03 10.01
C PRO A 107 2.25 4.65 11.31
N TRP A 108 1.08 5.31 11.25
CA TRP A 108 0.44 5.92 12.43
C TRP A 108 0.14 4.89 13.53
N TRP A 109 -0.13 3.64 13.15
CA TRP A 109 -0.48 2.53 14.05
C TRP A 109 0.73 1.81 14.64
N TYR A 110 1.97 2.28 14.39
CA TYR A 110 3.19 1.56 14.74
C TYR A 110 3.23 1.07 16.20
N PHE A 111 2.79 1.89 17.15
CA PHE A 111 2.76 1.53 18.57
C PHE A 111 1.44 0.90 19.03
N GLN A 112 0.41 0.89 18.19
CA GLN A 112 -0.85 0.25 18.54
C GLN A 112 -0.64 -1.25 18.71
N LYS A 113 -1.12 -1.81 19.83
CA LYS A 113 -0.94 -3.21 20.19
C LYS A 113 0.52 -3.68 20.33
N LEU A 114 1.49 -2.78 20.36
CA LEU A 114 2.88 -3.13 20.64
C LEU A 114 3.02 -3.54 22.10
N GLY A 115 3.76 -4.61 22.39
CA GLY A 115 4.12 -4.98 23.75
C GLY A 115 5.02 -3.93 24.44
N GLY A 116 5.05 -3.95 25.79
CA GLY A 116 5.96 -3.12 26.56
C GLY A 116 5.48 -1.67 26.81
N PRO A 117 6.39 -0.77 27.25
CA PRO A 117 6.03 0.55 27.80
C PRO A 117 5.54 1.56 26.76
N TYR A 118 5.70 1.26 25.48
CA TYR A 118 5.25 2.13 24.37
C TYR A 118 3.91 1.69 23.78
N ARG A 119 3.24 0.69 24.37
CA ARG A 119 1.95 0.20 23.89
C ARG A 119 0.96 1.35 23.72
N ASP A 120 0.32 1.36 22.56
CA ASP A 120 -0.73 2.32 22.17
C ASP A 120 -0.29 3.80 22.21
N ARG A 121 1.03 4.06 22.24
CA ARG A 121 1.55 5.42 22.13
C ARG A 121 1.21 6.00 20.75
N ARG A 122 0.63 7.20 20.75
CA ARG A 122 0.33 7.92 19.52
C ARG A 122 1.57 8.65 18.98
N LEU A 123 1.75 8.59 17.67
CA LEU A 123 2.73 9.39 16.94
C LEU A 123 2.05 10.66 16.44
N GLU A 124 2.18 11.76 17.16
CA GLU A 124 1.53 13.05 16.84
C GLU A 124 1.90 13.57 15.46
N SER A 125 3.11 13.32 14.98
CA SER A 125 3.55 13.69 13.63
C SER A 125 2.84 12.95 12.50
N LEU A 126 2.25 11.77 12.81
CA LEU A 126 1.58 10.91 11.81
C LEU A 126 0.06 10.89 12.00
N ASP A 127 -0.41 11.04 13.21
CA ASP A 127 -1.83 11.10 13.58
C ASP A 127 -2.09 12.25 14.56
N PRO A 128 -2.01 13.50 14.09
CA PRO A 128 -2.25 14.66 14.94
C PRO A 128 -3.63 14.63 15.60
N GLY A 129 -3.63 14.67 16.94
CA GLY A 129 -4.85 14.60 17.72
C GLY A 129 -5.60 13.26 17.66
N GLY A 130 -5.00 12.19 17.14
CA GLY A 130 -5.62 10.86 17.05
C GLY A 130 -6.77 10.76 16.04
N ARG A 131 -6.79 11.61 15.02
CA ARG A 131 -7.87 11.69 14.03
C ARG A 131 -8.03 10.42 13.20
N ILE A 132 -6.93 9.73 12.90
CA ILE A 132 -6.96 8.46 12.15
C ILE A 132 -7.42 7.34 13.09
N ALA A 133 -6.80 7.20 14.25
CA ALA A 133 -7.11 6.17 15.23
C ALA A 133 -8.55 6.26 15.76
N ALA A 134 -9.15 7.45 15.80
CA ALA A 134 -10.55 7.64 16.17
C ALA A 134 -11.55 6.96 15.20
N HIS A 135 -11.15 6.70 13.95
CA HIS A 135 -12.02 6.13 12.92
C HIS A 135 -11.58 4.74 12.45
N ILE A 136 -10.30 4.40 12.61
CA ILE A 136 -9.72 3.14 12.14
C ILE A 136 -9.28 2.32 13.36
N ASP A 137 -10.06 1.27 13.63
CA ASP A 137 -9.80 0.32 14.70
C ASP A 137 -8.54 -0.51 14.40
N ALA A 138 -7.59 -0.55 15.35
CA ALA A 138 -6.36 -1.32 15.26
C ALA A 138 -6.60 -2.82 15.04
N ASP A 139 -7.70 -3.37 15.58
CA ASP A 139 -8.08 -4.77 15.39
C ASP A 139 -8.42 -5.13 13.94
N ARG A 140 -8.65 -4.13 13.11
CA ARG A 140 -8.94 -4.29 11.68
C ARG A 140 -7.72 -4.16 10.79
N ILE A 141 -6.60 -3.68 11.31
CA ILE A 141 -5.42 -3.36 10.52
C ILE A 141 -4.57 -4.61 10.29
N VAL A 142 -4.16 -4.77 9.04
CA VAL A 142 -3.07 -5.66 8.61
C VAL A 142 -2.03 -4.78 7.94
N GLY A 143 -0.79 -4.87 8.41
CA GLY A 143 0.35 -4.20 7.77
C GLY A 143 0.74 -4.91 6.47
N CYS A 144 1.11 -4.14 5.46
CA CYS A 144 1.65 -4.67 4.21
C CYS A 144 2.78 -3.77 3.73
N ILE A 145 3.90 -4.35 3.35
CA ILE A 145 5.05 -3.62 2.86
C ILE A 145 5.11 -3.71 1.34
N ALA A 146 5.03 -2.57 0.65
CA ALA A 146 5.12 -2.52 -0.81
C ALA A 146 6.58 -2.34 -1.26
N TYR A 147 7.16 -3.34 -1.90
CA TYR A 147 8.51 -3.27 -2.48
C TYR A 147 8.53 -2.88 -3.97
N PRO A 148 7.46 -3.07 -4.76
CA PRO A 148 7.52 -2.72 -6.18
C PRO A 148 7.83 -1.25 -6.43
N ALA A 149 8.63 -1.00 -7.46
CA ALA A 149 8.77 0.28 -8.11
C ALA A 149 7.77 0.36 -9.26
N CYS A 150 6.93 1.36 -9.24
CA CYS A 150 5.94 1.63 -10.27
C CYS A 150 5.59 3.11 -10.35
N GLU A 151 5.09 3.54 -11.49
CA GLU A 151 4.72 4.92 -11.77
C GLU A 151 3.38 5.02 -12.51
N ILE A 152 2.78 6.19 -12.50
CA ILE A 152 1.69 6.53 -13.39
C ILE A 152 2.33 7.13 -14.65
N GLY A 153 2.28 6.41 -15.77
CA GLY A 153 2.79 6.90 -17.05
C GLY A 153 1.88 7.97 -17.63
N GLU A 154 0.60 7.62 -17.81
CA GLU A 154 -0.47 8.49 -18.29
C GLU A 154 -1.73 8.25 -17.43
N PRO A 155 -2.74 9.14 -17.48
CA PRO A 155 -4.01 8.87 -16.82
C PRO A 155 -4.60 7.51 -17.24
N GLY A 156 -4.86 6.63 -16.25
CA GLY A 156 -5.35 5.27 -16.49
C GLY A 156 -4.27 4.25 -16.84
N VAL A 157 -2.98 4.59 -16.80
CA VAL A 157 -1.87 3.70 -17.14
C VAL A 157 -0.88 3.61 -15.97
N ILE A 158 -0.67 2.40 -15.47
CA ILE A 158 0.35 2.07 -14.49
C ILE A 158 1.51 1.37 -15.19
N ARG A 159 2.73 1.84 -14.97
CA ARG A 159 3.96 1.20 -15.39
C ARG A 159 4.60 0.51 -14.19
N HIS A 160 4.71 -0.80 -14.23
CA HIS A 160 5.44 -1.59 -13.24
C HIS A 160 6.89 -1.69 -13.71
N VAL A 161 7.81 -1.13 -12.93
CA VAL A 161 9.23 -1.03 -13.29
C VAL A 161 9.97 -2.27 -12.81
N GLU A 162 9.85 -2.59 -11.51
CA GLU A 162 10.53 -3.73 -10.91
C GLU A 162 9.90 -4.14 -9.57
N GLY A 163 10.32 -5.32 -9.07
CA GLY A 163 9.90 -5.85 -7.79
C GLY A 163 8.45 -6.36 -7.80
N ASN A 164 8.14 -7.32 -6.95
CA ASN A 164 6.78 -7.86 -6.84
C ASN A 164 6.43 -8.32 -5.42
N ARG A 165 7.25 -7.93 -4.40
CA ARG A 165 7.05 -8.37 -3.02
C ARG A 165 6.04 -7.48 -2.28
N PHE A 166 5.07 -8.14 -1.62
CA PHE A 166 4.11 -7.53 -0.70
C PHE A 166 3.95 -8.42 0.53
N PRO A 167 4.95 -8.50 1.43
CA PRO A 167 4.79 -9.21 2.69
C PRO A 167 3.75 -8.52 3.57
N VAL A 168 3.02 -9.30 4.35
CA VAL A 168 1.92 -8.86 5.21
C VAL A 168 2.14 -9.35 6.64
N GLY A 169 1.55 -8.68 7.62
CA GLY A 169 1.65 -9.12 9.01
C GLY A 169 0.63 -8.43 9.91
N GLU A 170 0.32 -9.10 11.01
CA GLU A 170 -0.54 -8.56 12.08
C GLU A 170 0.20 -7.51 12.90
N LEU A 171 -0.58 -6.68 13.63
CA LEU A 171 -0.03 -5.74 14.58
C LEU A 171 0.37 -6.39 15.90
N GLU A 172 -0.18 -7.55 16.21
CA GLU A 172 0.07 -8.30 17.44
C GLU A 172 0.11 -9.80 17.12
N TRP A 173 1.04 -10.51 17.72
CA TRP A 173 1.10 -11.97 17.68
C TRP A 173 0.01 -12.59 18.58
N PRO A 174 -0.58 -13.76 18.25
CA PRO A 174 -0.23 -14.65 17.15
C PRO A 174 -0.87 -14.24 15.81
N GLU A 175 -0.30 -14.80 14.73
CA GLU A 175 -0.83 -14.72 13.38
C GLU A 175 -2.31 -15.07 13.32
N SER A 176 -3.00 -14.49 12.38
CA SER A 176 -4.41 -14.78 12.17
C SER A 176 -4.65 -15.32 10.76
N HIS A 177 -5.64 -16.19 10.63
CA HIS A 177 -6.06 -16.75 9.35
C HIS A 177 -6.35 -15.68 8.26
N ARG A 178 -6.59 -14.42 8.62
CA ARG A 178 -6.83 -13.35 7.66
C ARG A 178 -5.56 -12.90 6.95
N THR A 179 -4.38 -12.97 7.59
CA THR A 179 -3.09 -12.68 6.95
C THR A 179 -2.70 -13.75 5.97
N ASP A 180 -2.93 -15.04 6.28
CA ASP A 180 -2.74 -16.15 5.35
C ASP A 180 -3.61 -15.99 4.11
N MET A 181 -4.90 -15.68 4.33
CA MET A 181 -5.85 -15.44 3.25
C MET A 181 -5.42 -14.24 2.37
N LEU A 182 -4.95 -13.15 2.97
CA LEU A 182 -4.46 -11.99 2.22
C LEU A 182 -3.19 -12.32 1.43
N ALA A 183 -2.23 -13.03 2.03
CA ALA A 183 -1.02 -13.46 1.34
C ALA A 183 -1.32 -14.38 0.16
N ALA A 184 -2.23 -15.35 0.32
CA ALA A 184 -2.68 -16.22 -0.76
C ALA A 184 -3.35 -15.41 -1.89
N LEU A 185 -4.24 -14.49 -1.55
CA LEU A 185 -4.93 -13.61 -2.49
C LEU A 185 -3.94 -12.77 -3.34
N LEU A 186 -2.94 -12.19 -2.70
CA LEU A 186 -1.91 -11.43 -3.38
C LEU A 186 -1.01 -12.33 -4.25
N THR A 187 -0.74 -13.56 -3.80
CA THR A 187 0.03 -14.54 -4.57
C THR A 187 -0.72 -14.98 -5.82
N GLU A 188 -2.01 -15.23 -5.73
CA GLU A 188 -2.88 -15.53 -6.89
C GLU A 188 -2.90 -14.37 -7.90
N ALA A 189 -2.79 -13.13 -7.42
CA ALA A 189 -2.67 -11.94 -8.27
C ALA A 189 -1.27 -11.75 -8.90
N GLY A 190 -0.33 -12.69 -8.66
CA GLY A 190 1.01 -12.71 -9.24
C GLY A 190 2.06 -11.94 -8.44
N PHE A 191 1.79 -11.61 -7.18
CA PHE A 191 2.77 -11.03 -6.29
C PHE A 191 3.50 -12.09 -5.47
N LYS A 192 4.68 -11.77 -4.98
CA LYS A 192 5.39 -12.55 -3.98
C LYS A 192 4.94 -12.05 -2.60
N SER A 193 3.94 -12.71 -2.01
CA SER A 193 3.38 -12.36 -0.71
C SER A 193 3.52 -13.52 0.28
N PHE A 194 3.80 -13.18 1.51
CA PHE A 194 3.95 -14.13 2.63
C PHE A 194 3.67 -13.41 3.95
N VAL A 195 3.36 -14.18 4.99
CA VAL A 195 3.10 -13.65 6.33
C VAL A 195 4.42 -13.45 7.07
N LEU A 196 4.53 -12.35 7.79
CA LEU A 196 5.65 -11.98 8.64
C LEU A 196 5.26 -12.17 10.11
N ASP A 197 6.14 -12.77 10.89
CA ASP A 197 6.00 -12.89 12.34
C ASP A 197 6.06 -11.52 13.04
N ASP A 198 6.88 -10.61 12.50
CA ASP A 198 7.02 -9.23 12.97
C ASP A 198 7.05 -8.23 11.81
N ILE A 199 5.90 -7.62 11.55
CA ILE A 199 5.75 -6.60 10.52
C ILE A 199 6.59 -5.34 10.82
N ARG A 200 6.88 -5.05 12.10
CA ARG A 200 7.63 -3.85 12.48
C ARG A 200 9.10 -3.96 12.15
N SER A 201 9.69 -5.13 12.31
CA SER A 201 11.06 -5.39 11.85
C SER A 201 11.22 -5.15 10.35
N GLU A 202 10.27 -5.60 9.55
CA GLU A 202 10.29 -5.37 8.10
C GLU A 202 10.06 -3.90 7.73
N ILE A 203 9.22 -3.17 8.49
CA ILE A 203 9.07 -1.71 8.35
C ILE A 203 10.42 -1.01 8.53
N TRP A 204 11.16 -1.35 9.60
CA TRP A 204 12.47 -0.77 9.85
C TRP A 204 13.51 -1.15 8.80
N LEU A 205 13.56 -2.42 8.39
CA LEU A 205 14.46 -2.87 7.34
C LEU A 205 14.27 -2.07 6.05
N LYS A 206 13.02 -1.86 5.64
CA LYS A 206 12.71 -1.04 4.48
C LYS A 206 12.99 0.44 4.72
N ALA A 207 12.64 0.97 5.90
CA ALA A 207 12.88 2.37 6.25
C ALA A 207 14.37 2.69 6.26
N TRP A 208 15.21 1.79 6.74
CA TRP A 208 16.67 1.93 6.72
C TRP A 208 17.19 2.16 5.29
N GLY A 209 16.85 1.28 4.36
CA GLY A 209 17.22 1.47 2.95
C GLY A 209 16.75 2.82 2.38
N ASN A 210 15.51 3.21 2.67
CA ASN A 210 14.97 4.50 2.21
C ASN A 210 15.69 5.70 2.83
N LEU A 211 16.01 5.64 4.14
CA LEU A 211 16.71 6.73 4.85
C LEU A 211 18.15 6.88 4.41
N THR A 212 18.80 5.77 4.06
CA THR A 212 20.19 5.76 3.59
C THR A 212 20.30 6.22 2.15
N PHE A 213 19.62 5.53 1.23
CA PHE A 213 19.86 5.70 -0.20
C PHE A 213 19.07 6.85 -0.85
N ASN A 214 17.81 7.08 -0.43
CA ASN A 214 16.99 8.08 -1.11
C ASN A 214 17.54 9.51 -0.98
N PRO A 215 18.01 9.98 0.20
CA PRO A 215 18.63 11.31 0.31
C PRO A 215 19.91 11.42 -0.52
N VAL A 216 20.77 10.41 -0.48
CA VAL A 216 22.03 10.41 -1.24
C VAL A 216 21.73 10.45 -2.74
N SER A 217 20.82 9.61 -3.22
CA SER A 217 20.38 9.61 -4.63
C SER A 217 19.79 10.97 -5.04
N ALA A 218 18.94 11.56 -4.20
CA ALA A 218 18.34 12.86 -4.50
C ALA A 218 19.36 14.00 -4.58
N LEU A 219 20.37 14.00 -3.71
CA LEU A 219 21.42 15.02 -3.68
C LEU A 219 22.45 14.85 -4.80
N THR A 220 22.77 13.61 -5.16
CA THR A 220 23.83 13.32 -6.15
C THR A 220 23.29 13.07 -7.55
N HIS A 221 21.97 12.94 -7.72
CA HIS A 221 21.32 12.48 -8.96
C HIS A 221 21.85 11.14 -9.47
N SER A 222 22.32 10.29 -8.56
CA SER A 222 22.94 9.00 -8.87
C SER A 222 21.96 7.85 -8.61
N THR A 223 22.12 6.75 -9.36
CA THR A 223 21.42 5.50 -9.09
C THR A 223 21.99 4.82 -7.83
N LEU A 224 21.26 3.84 -7.27
CA LEU A 224 21.76 3.05 -6.14
C LEU A 224 23.07 2.34 -6.51
N GLU A 225 23.17 1.84 -7.74
CA GLU A 225 24.36 1.18 -8.25
C GLU A 225 25.57 2.12 -8.25
N ASP A 226 25.40 3.35 -8.73
CA ASP A 226 26.45 4.37 -8.75
C ASP A 226 26.89 4.74 -7.33
N ILE A 227 25.93 4.90 -6.40
CA ILE A 227 26.20 5.18 -4.98
C ILE A 227 27.06 4.08 -4.36
N CYS A 228 26.76 2.82 -4.64
CA CYS A 228 27.51 1.68 -4.11
C CYS A 228 28.89 1.52 -4.78
N ARG A 229 29.04 1.90 -6.05
CA ARG A 229 30.30 1.80 -6.79
C ARG A 229 31.29 2.91 -6.48
N PHE A 230 30.84 4.12 -6.20
CA PHE A 230 31.71 5.26 -5.92
C PHE A 230 32.07 5.31 -4.42
N PRO A 231 33.37 5.12 -4.05
CA PRO A 231 33.77 4.97 -2.65
C PRO A 231 33.29 6.07 -1.71
N PRO A 232 33.33 7.40 -2.07
CA PRO A 232 32.85 8.44 -1.15
C PRO A 232 31.36 8.35 -0.81
N THR A 233 30.49 8.02 -1.78
CA THR A 233 29.05 7.87 -1.52
C THR A 233 28.73 6.56 -0.84
N ARG A 234 29.49 5.50 -1.13
CA ARG A 234 29.37 4.22 -0.43
C ARG A 234 29.71 4.36 1.06
N ASN A 235 30.83 5.01 1.40
CA ASN A 235 31.24 5.25 2.78
C ASN A 235 30.22 6.14 3.53
N LEU A 236 29.52 7.03 2.84
CA LEU A 236 28.45 7.83 3.43
C LEU A 236 27.21 6.96 3.71
N ALA A 237 26.96 5.95 2.90
CA ALA A 237 25.79 5.06 3.03
C ALA A 237 26.00 3.95 4.09
N GLU A 238 27.24 3.57 4.38
CA GLU A 238 27.65 2.62 5.44
C GLU A 238 27.58 3.26 6.82
#